data_eff1c3c8a4fd67d0e1a07c804086c752
#
_entry.id   eff1c3c8a4fd67d0e1a07c804086c752
#
_cell.length_a   1.000
_cell.length_b   1.000
_cell.length_c   1.000
_cell.angle_alpha   90.00
_cell.angle_beta   90.00
_cell.angle_gamma   90.00
#
_symmetry.space_group_name_H-M   'P 1'
#
loop_
_entity.id
_entity.type
_entity.pdbx_description
1 polymer ?
#
loop_
_entity_poly.entity_id
_entity_poly.type
_entity_poly.pdbx_seq_one_letter_code
_entity_poly.pdbx_strand_id
1 'polypeptide(L)'
;MGATMILILALVVLTAVCTLLIFRKSPKNTTESVRSVIMDGIQNVSELATIRRNFQSIVTFSDSKKFPGINLTIPGTSRKFIIKYNGTIVCGCDLTKVKVSEGDSTGRVKITLPKSEILDVYADFGSLEVYDQSAGIFTSVKLEDQNREIISDLENVKAKELENGILELSDGNVKHILESVVAPTGVLADVVFTDETPKLSSAASPLQIAAKLTEE
;
A
#
# COMPACT_ATOMS: atom_id res chain seq x y z
N MET A 1 40.47 32.73 -57.55
CA MET A 1 40.24 31.36 -57.01
C MET A 1 40.43 31.22 -55.52
N GLY A 2 41.34 31.94 -54.86
CA GLY A 2 41.55 31.82 -53.41
C GLY A 2 40.37 32.30 -52.53
N ALA A 3 39.77 33.40 -52.86
CA ALA A 3 38.65 33.98 -52.09
C ALA A 3 37.39 33.07 -52.03
N THR A 4 37.06 32.42 -53.12
CA THR A 4 35.92 31.47 -53.20
C THR A 4 36.16 30.18 -52.38
N MET A 5 37.40 29.68 -52.34
CA MET A 5 37.77 28.53 -51.51
C MET A 5 37.68 28.85 -50.02
N ILE A 6 38.10 30.05 -49.60
CA ILE A 6 38.04 30.49 -48.22
C ILE A 6 36.58 30.64 -47.78
N LEU A 7 35.72 31.16 -48.64
CA LEU A 7 34.29 31.37 -48.32
C LEU A 7 33.55 30.03 -48.18
N ILE A 8 33.84 29.01 -49.01
CA ILE A 8 33.29 27.66 -48.93
C ILE A 8 33.77 26.98 -47.63
N LEU A 9 35.03 27.10 -47.25
CA LEU A 9 35.55 26.52 -46.03
C LEU A 9 34.91 27.14 -44.79
N ALA A 10 34.72 28.45 -44.77
CA ALA A 10 34.03 29.16 -43.69
C ALA A 10 32.56 28.70 -43.54
N LEU A 11 31.85 28.46 -44.65
CA LEU A 11 30.49 27.96 -44.62
C LEU A 11 30.39 26.53 -44.06
N VAL A 12 31.35 25.65 -44.43
CA VAL A 12 31.40 24.27 -43.91
C VAL A 12 31.72 24.27 -42.41
N VAL A 13 32.61 25.09 -41.94
CA VAL A 13 32.92 25.23 -40.50
C VAL A 13 31.71 25.76 -39.76
N LEU A 14 31.02 26.78 -40.30
CA LEU A 14 29.82 27.34 -39.66
C LEU A 14 28.69 26.32 -39.54
N THR A 15 28.45 25.53 -40.60
CA THR A 15 27.44 24.45 -40.54
C THR A 15 27.81 23.34 -39.58
N ALA A 16 29.10 22.95 -39.49
CA ALA A 16 29.58 21.96 -38.53
C ALA A 16 29.43 22.47 -37.08
N VAL A 17 29.75 23.72 -36.81
CA VAL A 17 29.56 24.34 -35.49
C VAL A 17 28.09 24.43 -35.13
N CYS A 18 27.21 24.83 -36.07
CA CYS A 18 25.78 24.89 -35.85
C CYS A 18 25.17 23.50 -35.55
N THR A 19 25.56 22.47 -36.29
CA THR A 19 25.12 21.10 -36.02
C THR A 19 25.62 20.61 -34.66
N LEU A 20 26.87 20.86 -34.28
CA LEU A 20 27.40 20.52 -32.95
C LEU A 20 26.67 21.25 -31.82
N LEU A 21 26.28 22.53 -32.00
CA LEU A 21 25.52 23.27 -31.01
C LEU A 21 24.07 22.78 -30.87
N ILE A 22 23.46 22.34 -31.98
CA ILE A 22 22.12 21.73 -31.96
C ILE A 22 22.15 20.36 -31.27
N PHE A 23 23.15 19.53 -31.55
CA PHE A 23 23.35 18.23 -30.89
C PHE A 23 23.75 18.37 -29.42
N ARG A 24 24.38 19.46 -29.02
CA ARG A 24 24.73 19.75 -27.63
C ARG A 24 23.58 20.25 -26.78
N LYS A 25 22.46 20.62 -27.42
CA LYS A 25 21.23 20.95 -26.71
C LYS A 25 20.53 19.68 -26.28
N SER A 26 21.15 19.00 -25.31
CA SER A 26 20.61 17.83 -24.61
C SER A 26 19.26 18.19 -24.02
N PRO A 27 18.23 17.35 -24.12
CA PRO A 27 16.92 17.64 -23.58
C PRO A 27 16.94 17.55 -22.04
N LYS A 28 17.43 18.61 -21.38
CA LYS A 28 17.38 18.74 -19.91
C LYS A 28 15.95 18.88 -19.36
N ASN A 29 14.96 19.05 -20.22
CA ASN A 29 13.60 19.37 -19.80
C ASN A 29 12.70 18.15 -19.56
N THR A 30 13.17 16.96 -19.89
CA THR A 30 12.32 15.74 -19.82
C THR A 30 12.08 15.31 -18.38
N THR A 31 13.10 15.31 -17.55
CA THR A 31 12.99 14.94 -16.13
C THR A 31 12.17 15.93 -15.34
N GLU A 32 12.34 17.23 -15.61
CA GLU A 32 11.55 18.31 -14.97
C GLU A 32 10.06 18.20 -15.32
N SER A 33 9.72 17.91 -16.58
CA SER A 33 8.31 17.76 -16.96
C SER A 33 7.67 16.48 -16.37
N VAL A 34 8.40 15.37 -16.30
CA VAL A 34 7.91 14.15 -15.65
C VAL A 34 7.76 14.36 -14.15
N ARG A 35 8.73 15.04 -13.52
CA ARG A 35 8.67 15.37 -12.10
C ARG A 35 7.45 16.24 -11.79
N SER A 36 7.15 17.24 -12.61
CA SER A 36 5.96 18.08 -12.40
C SER A 36 4.67 17.27 -12.55
N VAL A 37 4.55 16.41 -13.57
CA VAL A 37 3.37 15.56 -13.77
C VAL A 37 3.15 14.63 -12.59
N ILE A 38 4.21 13.98 -12.08
CA ILE A 38 4.10 13.10 -10.92
C ILE A 38 3.79 13.91 -9.67
N MET A 39 4.46 15.03 -9.43
CA MET A 39 4.25 15.87 -8.25
C MET A 39 2.86 16.51 -8.25
N ASP A 40 2.36 16.99 -9.38
CA ASP A 40 1.00 17.52 -9.50
C ASP A 40 -0.06 16.41 -9.24
N GLY A 41 0.19 15.19 -9.70
CA GLY A 41 -0.67 14.04 -9.43
C GLY A 41 -0.67 13.60 -7.96
N ILE A 42 0.44 13.82 -7.25
CA ILE A 42 0.65 13.37 -5.86
C ILE A 42 0.28 14.45 -4.84
N GLN A 43 0.26 15.75 -5.19
CA GLN A 43 0.11 16.89 -4.27
C GLN A 43 -1.08 16.80 -3.30
N ASN A 44 -2.08 15.98 -3.61
CA ASN A 44 -3.28 15.80 -2.79
C ASN A 44 -3.48 14.35 -2.29
N VAL A 45 -2.54 13.45 -2.56
CA VAL A 45 -2.64 12.03 -2.21
C VAL A 45 -1.39 11.61 -1.44
N SER A 46 -1.53 11.39 -0.15
CA SER A 46 -0.41 10.90 0.68
C SER A 46 -0.16 9.40 0.52
N GLU A 47 -1.21 8.65 0.23
CA GLU A 47 -1.17 7.19 0.12
C GLU A 47 -1.83 6.72 -1.17
N LEU A 48 -1.19 5.79 -1.87
CA LEU A 48 -1.74 5.11 -3.04
C LEU A 48 -2.19 3.71 -2.65
N ALA A 49 -3.49 3.56 -2.38
CA ALA A 49 -4.11 2.25 -2.20
C ALA A 49 -4.24 1.56 -3.57
N THR A 50 -3.49 0.47 -3.77
CA THR A 50 -3.46 -0.25 -5.05
C THR A 50 -4.19 -1.58 -5.01
N ILE A 51 -4.38 -2.14 -3.82
CA ILE A 51 -5.15 -3.36 -3.59
C ILE A 51 -6.19 -3.11 -2.52
N ARG A 52 -7.42 -3.49 -2.84
CA ARG A 52 -8.50 -3.65 -1.89
C ARG A 52 -9.06 -5.05 -2.06
N ARG A 53 -8.82 -5.93 -1.08
CA ARG A 53 -9.28 -7.30 -1.10
C ARG A 53 -10.33 -7.52 -0.03
N ASN A 54 -11.52 -7.95 -0.45
CA ASN A 54 -12.57 -8.37 0.47
C ASN A 54 -12.35 -9.84 0.85
N PHE A 55 -12.60 -10.16 2.09
CA PHE A 55 -12.57 -11.51 2.62
C PHE A 55 -13.80 -11.79 3.49
N GLN A 56 -14.05 -13.06 3.72
CA GLN A 56 -15.06 -13.54 4.65
C GLN A 56 -14.38 -14.46 5.66
N SER A 57 -14.68 -14.27 6.94
CA SER A 57 -14.14 -15.11 8.01
C SER A 57 -15.23 -15.64 8.91
N ILE A 58 -14.93 -16.78 9.53
CA ILE A 58 -15.78 -17.44 10.51
C ILE A 58 -14.98 -17.63 11.78
N VAL A 59 -15.38 -16.93 12.83
CA VAL A 59 -14.78 -17.01 14.16
C VAL A 59 -15.58 -17.95 15.01
N THR A 60 -14.91 -18.92 15.61
CA THR A 60 -15.50 -19.87 16.57
C THR A 60 -14.83 -19.69 17.91
N PHE A 61 -15.62 -19.40 18.91
CA PHE A 61 -15.18 -19.28 20.29
C PHE A 61 -15.84 -20.36 21.15
N SER A 62 -15.06 -20.97 22.04
CA SER A 62 -15.56 -21.91 23.05
C SER A 62 -14.72 -21.77 24.31
N ASP A 63 -15.38 -21.47 25.42
CA ASP A 63 -14.74 -21.30 26.73
C ASP A 63 -15.56 -21.96 27.81
N SER A 64 -14.90 -22.40 28.89
CA SER A 64 -15.53 -22.96 30.08
C SER A 64 -14.63 -22.76 31.30
N LYS A 65 -15.23 -22.52 32.46
CA LYS A 65 -14.47 -22.40 33.70
C LYS A 65 -14.04 -23.79 34.19
N LYS A 66 -12.82 -23.88 34.73
CA LYS A 66 -12.25 -25.07 35.31
C LYS A 66 -12.08 -24.88 36.81
N PHE A 67 -12.14 -26.00 37.57
CA PHE A 67 -11.82 -25.96 38.99
C PHE A 67 -10.33 -25.63 39.20
N PRO A 68 -10.01 -24.76 40.15
CA PRO A 68 -8.62 -24.44 40.50
C PRO A 68 -7.87 -25.72 40.91
N GLY A 69 -6.69 -25.95 40.32
CA GLY A 69 -5.81 -27.08 40.64
C GLY A 69 -6.14 -28.42 40.01
N ILE A 70 -7.27 -28.57 39.33
CA ILE A 70 -7.64 -29.76 38.57
C ILE A 70 -8.20 -29.42 37.21
N ASN A 71 -7.94 -30.24 36.19
CA ASN A 71 -8.38 -29.97 34.83
C ASN A 71 -9.84 -30.44 34.58
N LEU A 72 -10.74 -30.17 35.54
CA LEU A 72 -12.15 -30.52 35.50
C LEU A 72 -12.99 -29.28 35.18
N THR A 73 -13.83 -29.37 34.14
CA THR A 73 -14.76 -28.29 33.76
C THR A 73 -15.91 -28.21 34.74
N ILE A 74 -16.25 -26.98 35.15
CA ILE A 74 -17.42 -26.70 36.00
C ILE A 74 -18.68 -26.81 35.17
N PRO A 75 -19.63 -27.74 35.45
CA PRO A 75 -20.87 -27.84 34.69
C PRO A 75 -21.68 -26.54 34.71
N GLY A 76 -22.30 -26.19 33.58
CA GLY A 76 -23.11 -24.97 33.44
C GLY A 76 -22.32 -23.68 33.26
N THR A 77 -20.99 -23.77 33.04
CA THR A 77 -20.13 -22.58 32.77
C THR A 77 -19.65 -22.48 31.33
N SER A 78 -20.02 -23.41 30.47
CA SER A 78 -19.63 -23.41 29.05
C SER A 78 -20.31 -22.23 28.32
N ARG A 79 -19.56 -21.57 27.45
CA ARG A 79 -20.07 -20.56 26.52
C ARG A 79 -19.41 -20.76 25.17
N LYS A 80 -20.19 -20.59 24.12
CA LYS A 80 -19.77 -20.80 22.74
C LYS A 80 -20.47 -19.79 21.84
N PHE A 81 -19.77 -19.33 20.82
CA PHE A 81 -20.39 -18.63 19.70
C PHE A 81 -19.69 -18.96 18.38
N ILE A 82 -20.42 -18.82 17.31
CA ILE A 82 -19.92 -18.88 15.93
C ILE A 82 -20.41 -17.65 15.23
N ILE A 83 -19.50 -16.83 14.77
CA ILE A 83 -19.77 -15.57 14.09
C ILE A 83 -19.12 -15.61 12.72
N LYS A 84 -19.87 -15.21 11.69
CA LYS A 84 -19.38 -14.94 10.36
C LYS A 84 -19.37 -13.44 10.13
N TYR A 85 -18.35 -12.91 9.51
CA TYR A 85 -18.28 -11.51 9.09
C TYR A 85 -17.50 -11.35 7.78
N ASN A 86 -17.74 -10.22 7.11
CA ASN A 86 -16.92 -9.80 5.98
C ASN A 86 -15.91 -8.76 6.46
N GLY A 87 -14.78 -8.71 5.79
CA GLY A 87 -13.76 -7.71 6.06
C GLY A 87 -13.06 -7.27 4.78
N THR A 88 -12.24 -6.24 4.92
CA THR A 88 -11.44 -5.71 3.82
C THR A 88 -10.02 -5.46 4.28
N ILE A 89 -9.05 -5.86 3.46
CA ILE A 89 -7.65 -5.50 3.59
C ILE A 89 -7.29 -4.53 2.48
N VAL A 90 -6.58 -3.46 2.83
CA VAL A 90 -6.14 -2.41 1.90
C VAL A 90 -4.62 -2.34 1.94
N CYS A 91 -3.98 -2.46 0.78
CA CYS A 91 -2.54 -2.35 0.63
C CYS A 91 -2.19 -1.24 -0.35
N GLY A 92 -1.04 -0.63 -0.15
CA GLY A 92 -0.55 0.46 -0.99
C GLY A 92 0.79 0.98 -0.52
N CYS A 93 1.22 2.11 -1.08
CA CYS A 93 2.48 2.75 -0.72
C CYS A 93 2.30 4.22 -0.36
N ASP A 94 3.25 4.74 0.43
CA ASP A 94 3.34 6.14 0.83
C ASP A 94 3.98 6.95 -0.31
N LEU A 95 3.18 7.77 -0.98
CA LEU A 95 3.62 8.63 -2.08
C LEU A 95 4.37 9.88 -1.62
N THR A 96 4.31 10.24 -0.35
CA THR A 96 5.03 11.42 0.16
C THR A 96 6.55 11.24 0.09
N LYS A 97 7.01 9.98 0.03
CA LYS A 97 8.42 9.60 -0.04
C LYS A 97 8.93 9.35 -1.46
N VAL A 98 8.11 9.59 -2.47
CA VAL A 98 8.52 9.40 -3.88
C VAL A 98 9.63 10.38 -4.25
N LYS A 99 10.70 9.85 -4.84
CA LYS A 99 11.81 10.61 -5.39
C LYS A 99 11.92 10.33 -6.89
N VAL A 100 11.94 11.40 -7.68
CA VAL A 100 12.11 11.34 -9.13
C VAL A 100 13.49 11.87 -9.49
N SER A 101 14.28 11.10 -10.22
CA SER A 101 15.64 11.44 -10.67
C SER A 101 15.83 11.08 -12.14
N GLU A 102 16.92 11.56 -12.75
CA GLU A 102 17.31 11.12 -14.09
C GLU A 102 17.62 9.63 -14.07
N GLY A 103 17.19 8.91 -15.08
CA GLY A 103 17.51 7.49 -15.28
C GLY A 103 18.91 7.32 -15.88
N ASP A 104 19.42 6.10 -15.82
CA ASP A 104 20.77 5.74 -16.32
C ASP A 104 20.92 5.87 -17.85
N SER A 105 19.83 6.07 -18.59
CA SER A 105 19.82 6.21 -20.04
C SER A 105 18.97 7.39 -20.50
N THR A 106 19.34 7.99 -21.65
CA THR A 106 18.55 9.07 -22.27
C THR A 106 17.12 8.60 -22.53
N GLY A 107 16.12 9.39 -22.08
CA GLY A 107 14.70 9.07 -22.24
C GLY A 107 14.13 8.13 -21.15
N ARG A 108 14.86 7.94 -20.05
CA ARG A 108 14.38 7.23 -18.86
C ARG A 108 14.35 8.14 -17.64
N VAL A 109 13.41 7.86 -16.75
CA VAL A 109 13.29 8.53 -15.45
C VAL A 109 13.23 7.45 -14.38
N LYS A 110 14.06 7.62 -13.35
CA LYS A 110 14.07 6.73 -12.19
C LYS A 110 13.14 7.26 -11.11
N ILE A 111 12.14 6.47 -10.75
CA ILE A 111 11.18 6.76 -9.69
C ILE A 111 11.49 5.82 -8.53
N THR A 112 11.86 6.40 -7.39
CA THR A 112 12.20 5.66 -6.17
C THR A 112 11.13 5.88 -5.13
N LEU A 113 10.59 4.80 -4.54
CA LEU A 113 9.54 4.85 -3.52
C LEU A 113 9.71 3.69 -2.53
N PRO A 114 9.11 3.77 -1.32
CA PRO A 114 9.11 2.65 -0.38
C PRO A 114 8.27 1.49 -0.92
N LYS A 115 8.53 0.29 -0.42
CA LYS A 115 7.67 -0.88 -0.67
C LYS A 115 6.26 -0.64 -0.15
N SER A 116 5.29 -1.33 -0.75
CA SER A 116 3.92 -1.34 -0.27
C SER A 116 3.80 -1.89 1.14
N GLU A 117 2.83 -1.40 1.87
CA GLU A 117 2.46 -1.86 3.21
C GLU A 117 0.95 -2.09 3.31
N ILE A 118 0.54 -2.76 4.36
CA ILE A 118 -0.88 -2.84 4.70
C ILE A 118 -1.28 -1.50 5.32
N LEU A 119 -2.13 -0.76 4.61
CA LEU A 119 -2.64 0.54 5.04
C LEU A 119 -3.78 0.39 6.05
N ASP A 120 -4.66 -0.61 5.82
CA ASP A 120 -5.80 -0.84 6.70
C ASP A 120 -6.29 -2.29 6.63
N VAL A 121 -6.85 -2.78 7.75
CA VAL A 121 -7.58 -4.06 7.85
C VAL A 121 -8.76 -3.85 8.77
N TYR A 122 -9.96 -4.03 8.27
CA TYR A 122 -11.17 -3.82 9.07
C TYR A 122 -12.25 -4.86 8.80
N ALA A 123 -13.09 -5.09 9.81
CA ALA A 123 -14.30 -5.89 9.71
C ALA A 123 -15.50 -4.98 9.38
N ASP A 124 -16.39 -5.44 8.53
CA ASP A 124 -17.70 -4.84 8.32
C ASP A 124 -18.69 -5.39 9.36
N PHE A 125 -18.85 -4.64 10.43
CA PHE A 125 -19.79 -5.02 11.51
C PHE A 125 -21.25 -5.07 11.04
N GLY A 126 -21.61 -4.40 9.93
CA GLY A 126 -22.92 -4.51 9.33
C GLY A 126 -23.21 -5.86 8.69
N SER A 127 -22.14 -6.62 8.37
CA SER A 127 -22.20 -7.97 7.77
C SER A 127 -22.17 -9.10 8.80
N LEU A 128 -22.16 -8.79 10.09
CA LEU A 128 -21.96 -9.75 11.18
C LEU A 128 -23.20 -10.64 11.33
N GLU A 129 -23.00 -11.94 11.16
CA GLU A 129 -24.02 -12.96 11.32
C GLU A 129 -23.64 -13.91 12.46
N VAL A 130 -24.50 -14.03 13.47
CA VAL A 130 -24.33 -15.00 14.57
C VAL A 130 -25.04 -16.28 14.19
N TYR A 131 -24.27 -17.36 13.96
CA TYR A 131 -24.83 -18.68 13.60
C TYR A 131 -25.23 -19.53 14.81
N ASP A 132 -24.44 -19.46 15.87
CA ASP A 132 -24.66 -20.22 17.11
C ASP A 132 -24.17 -19.38 18.27
N GLN A 133 -25.01 -19.27 19.29
CA GLN A 133 -24.63 -18.64 20.54
C GLN A 133 -25.28 -19.42 21.68
N SER A 134 -24.46 -19.99 22.51
CA SER A 134 -24.91 -20.73 23.69
C SER A 134 -24.12 -20.34 24.92
N ALA A 135 -24.81 -20.25 26.05
CA ALA A 135 -24.21 -19.97 27.34
C ALA A 135 -24.80 -20.88 28.39
N GLY A 136 -23.95 -21.29 29.32
CA GLY A 136 -24.39 -22.06 30.49
C GLY A 136 -25.18 -21.19 31.48
N ILE A 137 -25.79 -21.83 32.46
CA ILE A 137 -26.66 -21.16 33.47
C ILE A 137 -25.89 -20.09 34.28
N PHE A 138 -24.57 -20.23 34.41
CA PHE A 138 -23.69 -19.35 35.20
C PHE A 138 -22.78 -18.48 34.36
N THR A 139 -23.00 -18.39 33.03
CA THR A 139 -22.16 -17.62 32.10
C THR A 139 -23.01 -16.97 31.03
N SER A 140 -22.56 -15.85 30.50
CA SER A 140 -23.11 -15.18 29.31
C SER A 140 -22.03 -14.92 28.28
N VAL A 141 -22.40 -14.91 27.02
CA VAL A 141 -21.55 -14.41 25.95
C VAL A 141 -21.63 -12.88 25.97
N LYS A 142 -20.48 -12.22 26.10
CA LYS A 142 -20.39 -10.76 26.13
C LYS A 142 -19.94 -10.23 24.77
N LEU A 143 -20.33 -9.03 24.45
CA LEU A 143 -19.92 -8.35 23.22
C LEU A 143 -18.40 -8.15 23.18
N GLU A 144 -17.77 -7.91 24.35
CA GLU A 144 -16.33 -7.76 24.46
C GLU A 144 -15.58 -9.06 24.07
N ASP A 145 -16.15 -10.23 24.38
CA ASP A 145 -15.57 -11.51 23.96
C ASP A 145 -15.63 -11.66 22.43
N GLN A 146 -16.75 -11.30 21.82
CA GLN A 146 -16.92 -11.36 20.37
C GLN A 146 -15.97 -10.39 19.66
N ASN A 147 -15.88 -9.15 20.11
CA ASN A 147 -14.97 -8.14 19.54
C ASN A 147 -13.51 -8.57 19.64
N ARG A 148 -13.08 -9.11 20.78
CA ARG A 148 -11.71 -9.61 20.97
C ARG A 148 -11.36 -10.71 19.99
N GLU A 149 -12.24 -11.67 19.78
CA GLU A 149 -12.01 -12.77 18.87
C GLU A 149 -11.99 -12.27 17.39
N ILE A 150 -12.85 -11.32 17.01
CA ILE A 150 -12.81 -10.71 15.67
C ILE A 150 -11.47 -9.99 15.47
N ILE A 151 -11.00 -9.20 16.44
CA ILE A 151 -9.71 -8.51 16.36
C ILE A 151 -8.55 -9.50 16.21
N SER A 152 -8.56 -10.58 16.99
CA SER A 152 -7.56 -11.65 16.89
C SER A 152 -7.58 -12.32 15.50
N ASP A 153 -8.75 -12.52 14.95
CA ASP A 153 -8.90 -13.12 13.61
C ASP A 153 -8.43 -12.16 12.51
N LEU A 154 -8.66 -10.85 12.64
CA LEU A 154 -8.13 -9.85 11.71
C LEU A 154 -6.59 -9.88 11.64
N GLU A 155 -5.90 -10.05 12.77
CA GLU A 155 -4.44 -10.19 12.79
C GLU A 155 -3.99 -11.50 12.12
N ASN A 156 -4.73 -12.60 12.28
CA ASN A 156 -4.46 -13.86 11.58
C ASN A 156 -4.67 -13.72 10.07
N VAL A 157 -5.74 -13.06 9.63
CA VAL A 157 -5.99 -12.77 8.22
C VAL A 157 -4.86 -11.92 7.64
N LYS A 158 -4.45 -10.88 8.36
CA LYS A 158 -3.32 -10.03 7.97
C LYS A 158 -2.04 -10.82 7.78
N ALA A 159 -1.68 -11.68 8.75
CA ALA A 159 -0.50 -12.53 8.66
C ALA A 159 -0.57 -13.47 7.45
N LYS A 160 -1.71 -14.11 7.23
CA LYS A 160 -1.94 -15.00 6.09
C LYS A 160 -1.84 -14.30 4.74
N GLU A 161 -2.38 -13.09 4.62
CA GLU A 161 -2.30 -12.32 3.38
C GLU A 161 -0.87 -11.82 3.10
N LEU A 162 -0.09 -11.52 4.14
CA LEU A 162 1.35 -11.24 4.00
C LEU A 162 2.11 -12.47 3.48
N GLU A 163 1.85 -13.65 4.02
CA GLU A 163 2.44 -14.91 3.55
C GLU A 163 2.02 -15.25 2.10
N ASN A 164 0.81 -14.86 1.70
CA ASN A 164 0.30 -15.03 0.34
C ASN A 164 0.88 -14.02 -0.67
N GLY A 165 1.77 -13.12 -0.27
CA GLY A 165 2.44 -12.18 -1.16
C GLY A 165 1.56 -11.01 -1.61
N ILE A 166 0.64 -10.54 -0.77
CA ILE A 166 -0.23 -9.41 -1.12
C ILE A 166 0.55 -8.11 -1.33
N LEU A 167 1.69 -7.94 -0.66
CA LEU A 167 2.53 -6.75 -0.80
C LEU A 167 3.30 -6.75 -2.12
N GLU A 168 3.80 -7.89 -2.58
CA GLU A 168 4.46 -8.04 -3.88
C GLU A 168 3.47 -7.76 -5.02
N LEU A 169 2.22 -8.19 -4.87
CA LEU A 169 1.17 -7.87 -5.83
C LEU A 169 0.86 -6.37 -5.82
N SER A 170 0.85 -5.73 -4.63
CA SER A 170 0.67 -4.29 -4.48
C SER A 170 1.80 -3.51 -5.15
N ASP A 171 3.06 -3.89 -4.93
CA ASP A 171 4.23 -3.29 -5.58
C ASP A 171 4.12 -3.37 -7.11
N GLY A 172 3.71 -4.52 -7.64
CA GLY A 172 3.44 -4.69 -9.07
C GLY A 172 2.40 -3.71 -9.62
N ASN A 173 1.31 -3.49 -8.88
CA ASN A 173 0.26 -2.55 -9.25
C ASN A 173 0.75 -1.09 -9.17
N VAL A 174 1.50 -0.72 -8.11
CA VAL A 174 2.13 0.61 -7.98
C VAL A 174 3.01 0.89 -9.19
N LYS A 175 3.89 -0.05 -9.53
CA LYS A 175 4.77 0.07 -10.69
C LYS A 175 3.98 0.32 -11.97
N HIS A 176 2.96 -0.49 -12.24
CA HIS A 176 2.13 -0.37 -13.42
C HIS A 176 1.38 0.97 -13.50
N ILE A 177 0.86 1.45 -12.38
CA ILE A 177 0.19 2.77 -12.29
C ILE A 177 1.19 3.88 -12.62
N LEU A 178 2.38 3.88 -12.01
CA LEU A 178 3.39 4.91 -12.23
C LEU A 178 3.91 4.90 -13.68
N GLU A 179 4.16 3.73 -14.27
CA GLU A 179 4.51 3.59 -15.68
C GLU A 179 3.42 4.18 -16.57
N SER A 180 2.15 3.93 -16.27
CA SER A 180 1.00 4.45 -17.03
C SER A 180 0.86 5.98 -16.93
N VAL A 181 1.16 6.56 -15.77
CA VAL A 181 1.13 8.03 -15.54
C VAL A 181 2.25 8.72 -16.31
N VAL A 182 3.41 8.08 -16.42
CA VAL A 182 4.59 8.65 -17.11
C VAL A 182 4.51 8.44 -18.63
N ALA A 183 3.88 7.37 -19.10
CA ALA A 183 3.83 7.00 -20.53
C ALA A 183 3.43 8.16 -21.47
N PRO A 184 2.43 9.03 -21.17
CA PRO A 184 2.07 10.14 -22.05
C PRO A 184 3.18 11.17 -22.26
N THR A 185 4.19 11.22 -21.39
CA THR A 185 5.34 12.14 -21.55
C THR A 185 6.37 11.65 -22.57
N GLY A 186 6.20 10.44 -23.12
CA GLY A 186 7.14 9.81 -24.06
C GLY A 186 8.43 9.31 -23.41
N VAL A 187 8.47 9.23 -22.07
CA VAL A 187 9.62 8.76 -21.28
C VAL A 187 9.31 7.41 -20.67
N LEU A 188 10.34 6.57 -20.51
CA LEU A 188 10.20 5.29 -19.82
C LEU A 188 10.47 5.48 -18.33
N ALA A 189 9.56 5.03 -17.48
CA ALA A 189 9.75 5.00 -16.05
C ALA A 189 10.52 3.74 -15.62
N ASP A 190 11.55 3.93 -14.80
CA ASP A 190 12.24 2.87 -14.08
C ASP A 190 11.87 2.97 -12.59
N VAL A 191 10.96 2.10 -12.16
CA VAL A 191 10.41 2.13 -10.79
C VAL A 191 11.23 1.23 -9.90
N VAL A 192 11.82 1.80 -8.86
CA VAL A 192 12.69 1.11 -7.90
C VAL A 192 12.13 1.25 -6.49
N PHE A 193 11.91 0.12 -5.83
CA PHE A 193 11.46 0.09 -4.44
C PHE A 193 12.66 0.09 -3.50
N THR A 194 12.58 0.89 -2.43
CA THR A 194 13.59 0.90 -1.35
C THR A 194 13.11 0.09 -0.17
N ASP A 195 14.04 -0.64 0.47
CA ASP A 195 13.78 -1.39 1.70
C ASP A 195 13.77 -0.50 2.96
N GLU A 196 13.54 0.81 2.81
CA GLU A 196 13.26 1.65 3.98
C GLU A 196 11.99 1.09 4.62
N THR A 197 12.17 0.31 5.70
CA THR A 197 11.06 -0.19 6.52
C THR A 197 10.23 1.01 6.95
N PRO A 198 8.97 1.11 6.53
CA PRO A 198 8.11 2.18 6.96
C PRO A 198 7.99 2.04 8.48
N LYS A 199 8.32 3.12 9.20
CA LYS A 199 7.84 3.24 10.57
C LYS A 199 6.32 3.20 10.46
N LEU A 200 5.71 2.15 11.02
CA LEU A 200 4.27 2.04 11.15
C LEU A 200 3.74 3.42 11.53
N SER A 201 3.10 4.09 10.58
CA SER A 201 2.32 5.28 10.88
C SER A 201 1.28 4.81 11.89
N SER A 202 1.30 5.37 13.08
CA SER A 202 0.29 5.14 14.11
C SER A 202 -0.99 5.87 13.69
N ALA A 203 -1.56 5.49 12.55
CA ALA A 203 -2.95 5.74 12.27
C ALA A 203 -3.70 5.00 13.38
N ALA A 204 -4.48 5.74 14.13
CA ALA A 204 -5.17 5.28 15.32
C ALA A 204 -5.79 3.90 15.04
N SER A 205 -5.25 2.88 15.73
CA SER A 205 -5.75 1.52 15.64
C SER A 205 -7.27 1.57 15.86
N PRO A 206 -8.08 0.78 15.12
CA PRO A 206 -9.54 0.69 15.36
C PRO A 206 -9.89 0.44 16.83
N LEU A 207 -8.96 -0.09 17.60
CA LEU A 207 -9.02 -0.22 19.07
C LEU A 207 -9.18 1.11 19.82
N GLN A 208 -8.66 2.23 19.31
CA GLN A 208 -8.83 3.55 19.98
C GLN A 208 -10.19 4.17 19.70
N ILE A 209 -10.83 3.81 18.61
CA ILE A 209 -12.20 4.27 18.28
C ILE A 209 -13.22 3.47 19.12
N ALA A 210 -13.01 2.15 19.27
CA ALA A 210 -13.88 1.33 20.12
C ALA A 210 -13.80 1.69 21.60
N ALA A 211 -12.62 2.06 22.11
CA ALA A 211 -12.44 2.49 23.51
C ALA A 211 -13.15 3.81 23.82
N LYS A 212 -13.24 4.72 22.85
CA LYS A 212 -13.92 6.02 23.03
C LYS A 212 -15.45 5.92 23.04
N LEU A 213 -16.02 4.87 22.42
CA LEU A 213 -17.46 4.64 22.40
C LEU A 213 -17.98 3.90 23.63
N THR A 214 -17.10 3.41 24.51
CA THR A 214 -17.46 2.73 25.77
C THR A 214 -17.40 3.66 27.00
N GLU A 215 -16.95 4.91 26.85
CA GLU A 215 -16.87 5.93 27.93
C GLU A 215 -17.99 6.99 27.86
N GLU A 216 -18.94 6.90 26.90
CA GLU A 216 -20.21 7.64 26.90
C GLU A 216 -21.39 6.71 27.21
#